data_433925d502c8e0a17f1776c5e1d00ee1
#
_entry.id   433925d502c8e0a17f1776c5e1d00ee1
#
_cell.length_a   1.000
_cell.length_b   1.000
_cell.length_c   1.000
_cell.angle_alpha   90.00
_cell.angle_beta   90.00
_cell.angle_gamma   90.00
#
_symmetry.space_group_name_H-M   'P 1'
#
loop_
_entity.id
_entity.type
_entity.pdbx_description
1 polymer ?
#
loop_
_entity_poly.entity_id
_entity_poly.type
_entity_poly.pdbx_seq_one_letter_code
_entity_poly.pdbx_strand_id
1 'polypeptide(L)'
;DNMRTEANSWDFEHYKNEADNTWEQHLGRIEVSGSQKNMQMFYTALYHTMIQPNLHSDANGSYTAPDYSTQHMAKGMNYYTTFSLWDTFRAEHPLYTLIVPEKNKEFVNSMLTHYERYGYLPIWDLYGQDNYCMIGNHAIPVIVDTYLKGQLKGIEAEKIWDAVYTSSTRSHLGSNFEAWEKYGYMPEDVQTQSVSVTLEQAFDDWCVAQLAKKLGKQEAYDRFMKRSSYYRNLFNPANGFFQGKKSDGKWLEPFDPLKYG
;
A
#
# COMPACT_ATOMS: atom_id res chain seq x y z
N ASP A 1 -25.20 1.85 -21.01
CA ASP A 1 -24.20 2.22 -22.04
C ASP A 1 -22.83 1.58 -21.76
N ASN A 2 -22.36 1.46 -20.49
CA ASN A 2 -21.09 0.83 -20.13
C ASN A 2 -21.00 -0.62 -20.64
N MET A 3 -22.05 -1.42 -20.39
CA MET A 3 -22.09 -2.81 -20.85
C MET A 3 -21.95 -2.94 -22.39
N ARG A 4 -22.48 -2.00 -23.17
CA ARG A 4 -22.31 -2.01 -24.64
C ARG A 4 -20.90 -1.63 -25.06
N THR A 5 -20.21 -0.83 -24.27
CA THR A 5 -18.81 -0.47 -24.49
C THR A 5 -17.88 -1.64 -24.16
N GLU A 6 -18.16 -2.33 -23.07
CA GLU A 6 -17.32 -3.44 -22.54
C GLU A 6 -17.68 -4.79 -23.17
N ALA A 7 -18.96 -5.00 -23.52
CA ALA A 7 -19.47 -6.22 -24.11
C ALA A 7 -20.16 -5.92 -25.45
N ASN A 8 -19.37 -5.70 -26.48
CA ASN A 8 -19.83 -5.25 -27.81
C ASN A 8 -20.17 -6.38 -28.78
N SER A 9 -19.99 -7.63 -28.37
CA SER A 9 -20.23 -8.84 -29.18
C SER A 9 -21.03 -9.87 -28.38
N TRP A 10 -21.66 -10.82 -29.10
CA TRP A 10 -22.25 -12.05 -28.55
C TRP A 10 -21.41 -13.29 -28.87
N ASP A 11 -20.23 -13.09 -29.45
CA ASP A 11 -19.30 -14.17 -29.81
C ASP A 11 -18.36 -14.48 -28.63
N PHE A 12 -18.50 -15.67 -28.04
CA PHE A 12 -17.66 -16.13 -26.95
C PHE A 12 -16.18 -16.25 -27.35
N GLU A 13 -15.90 -16.73 -28.55
CA GLU A 13 -14.52 -16.89 -29.03
C GLU A 13 -13.83 -15.53 -29.20
N HIS A 14 -14.57 -14.47 -29.53
CA HIS A 14 -14.03 -13.11 -29.54
C HIS A 14 -13.47 -12.70 -28.17
N TYR A 15 -14.24 -12.84 -27.09
CA TYR A 15 -13.78 -12.47 -25.74
C TYR A 15 -12.68 -13.38 -25.22
N LYS A 16 -12.76 -14.66 -25.50
CA LYS A 16 -11.70 -15.61 -25.16
C LYS A 16 -10.37 -15.19 -25.79
N ASN A 17 -10.36 -14.89 -27.09
CA ASN A 17 -9.17 -14.47 -27.79
C ASN A 17 -8.64 -13.11 -27.31
N GLU A 18 -9.52 -12.17 -26.96
CA GLU A 18 -9.12 -10.89 -26.34
C GLU A 18 -8.45 -11.11 -24.97
N ALA A 19 -9.01 -11.98 -24.14
CA ALA A 19 -8.45 -12.33 -22.84
C ALA A 19 -7.07 -13.02 -23.00
N ASP A 20 -6.98 -14.01 -23.89
CA ASP A 20 -5.71 -14.70 -24.18
C ASP A 20 -4.63 -13.73 -24.62
N ASN A 21 -4.95 -12.85 -25.58
CA ASN A 21 -4.00 -11.83 -26.07
C ASN A 21 -3.59 -10.84 -24.98
N THR A 22 -4.53 -10.43 -24.12
CA THR A 22 -4.24 -9.50 -23.01
C THR A 22 -3.30 -10.13 -22.01
N TRP A 23 -3.56 -11.37 -21.60
CA TRP A 23 -2.68 -12.08 -20.68
C TRP A 23 -1.31 -12.37 -21.28
N GLU A 24 -1.24 -12.74 -22.57
CA GLU A 24 0.04 -12.91 -23.29
C GLU A 24 0.88 -11.63 -23.26
N GLN A 25 0.28 -10.46 -23.50
CA GLN A 25 0.98 -9.17 -23.42
C GLN A 25 1.51 -8.87 -22.01
N HIS A 26 0.77 -9.20 -20.97
CA HIS A 26 1.18 -8.94 -19.59
C HIS A 26 2.23 -9.93 -19.10
N LEU A 27 2.01 -11.22 -19.30
CA LEU A 27 2.93 -12.28 -18.87
C LEU A 27 4.22 -12.29 -19.70
N GLY A 28 4.14 -11.94 -20.99
CA GLY A 28 5.27 -11.86 -21.90
C GLY A 28 6.23 -10.70 -21.63
N ARG A 29 5.96 -9.84 -20.64
CA ARG A 29 6.90 -8.78 -20.23
C ARG A 29 8.18 -9.30 -19.59
N ILE A 30 8.16 -10.54 -19.13
CA ILE A 30 9.34 -11.24 -18.62
C ILE A 30 9.43 -12.58 -19.36
N GLU A 31 10.51 -12.75 -20.12
CA GLU A 31 10.80 -14.02 -20.76
C GLU A 31 11.77 -14.84 -19.92
N VAL A 32 11.41 -16.07 -19.61
CA VAL A 32 12.24 -17.02 -18.88
C VAL A 32 12.47 -18.28 -19.65
N SER A 33 13.64 -18.87 -19.48
CA SER A 33 14.00 -20.18 -20.05
C SER A 33 14.32 -21.18 -18.95
N GLY A 34 13.98 -22.44 -19.16
CA GLY A 34 14.23 -23.48 -18.17
C GLY A 34 13.43 -24.75 -18.46
N SER A 35 13.32 -25.63 -17.46
CA SER A 35 12.42 -26.80 -17.59
C SER A 35 10.96 -26.33 -17.69
N GLN A 36 10.13 -27.09 -18.41
CA GLN A 36 8.70 -26.80 -18.54
C GLN A 36 8.03 -26.56 -17.17
N LYS A 37 8.37 -27.40 -16.18
CA LYS A 37 7.85 -27.26 -14.82
C LYS A 37 8.22 -25.91 -14.19
N ASN A 38 9.48 -25.48 -14.32
CA ASN A 38 9.92 -24.20 -13.73
C ASN A 38 9.29 -23.00 -14.45
N MET A 39 9.18 -23.06 -15.78
CA MET A 39 8.49 -22.01 -16.55
C MET A 39 7.01 -21.91 -16.16
N GLN A 40 6.33 -23.04 -16.02
CA GLN A 40 4.94 -23.07 -15.58
C GLN A 40 4.78 -22.47 -14.17
N MET A 41 5.66 -22.83 -13.23
CA MET A 41 5.63 -22.26 -11.88
C MET A 41 5.86 -20.75 -11.90
N PHE A 42 6.82 -20.30 -12.69
CA PHE A 42 7.13 -18.87 -12.81
C PHE A 42 5.93 -18.07 -13.36
N TYR A 43 5.38 -18.47 -14.51
CA TYR A 43 4.25 -17.76 -15.12
C TYR A 43 2.97 -17.86 -14.31
N THR A 44 2.75 -18.98 -13.60
CA THR A 44 1.62 -19.08 -12.65
C THR A 44 1.79 -18.08 -11.50
N ALA A 45 2.99 -17.95 -10.93
CA ALA A 45 3.26 -16.97 -9.89
C ALA A 45 3.11 -15.53 -10.41
N LEU A 46 3.63 -15.23 -11.59
CA LEU A 46 3.49 -13.92 -12.23
C LEU A 46 2.01 -13.58 -12.51
N TYR A 47 1.22 -14.55 -13.00
CA TYR A 47 -0.22 -14.40 -13.16
C TYR A 47 -0.91 -14.03 -11.84
N HIS A 48 -0.56 -14.72 -10.75
CA HIS A 48 -1.17 -14.44 -9.44
C HIS A 48 -0.88 -13.01 -8.95
N THR A 49 0.27 -12.43 -9.25
CA THR A 49 0.56 -11.03 -8.91
C THR A 49 -0.30 -10.02 -9.68
N MET A 50 -0.97 -10.43 -10.75
CA MET A 50 -1.77 -9.56 -11.61
C MET A 50 -3.29 -9.74 -11.45
N ILE A 51 -3.74 -10.57 -10.49
CA ILE A 51 -5.17 -10.77 -10.22
C ILE A 51 -5.76 -9.56 -9.49
N GLN A 52 -4.96 -8.89 -8.68
CA GLN A 52 -5.30 -7.69 -7.93
C GLN A 52 -4.17 -6.65 -8.10
N PRO A 53 -4.45 -5.34 -7.97
CA PRO A 53 -5.74 -4.67 -7.70
C PRO A 53 -6.76 -4.79 -8.83
N ASN A 54 -8.04 -4.71 -8.47
CA ASN A 54 -9.14 -4.84 -9.43
C ASN A 54 -9.56 -3.48 -10.00
N LEU A 55 -9.90 -3.43 -11.27
CA LEU A 55 -10.55 -2.28 -11.88
C LEU A 55 -11.93 -2.07 -11.22
N HIS A 56 -12.18 -0.85 -10.74
CA HIS A 56 -13.40 -0.48 -10.02
C HIS A 56 -14.23 0.58 -10.74
N SER A 57 -13.63 1.30 -11.69
CA SER A 57 -14.36 2.25 -12.52
C SER A 57 -14.99 1.59 -13.75
N ASP A 58 -16.18 2.04 -14.10
CA ASP A 58 -16.84 1.70 -15.34
C ASP A 58 -16.14 2.33 -16.58
N ALA A 59 -16.50 1.88 -17.78
CA ALA A 59 -15.95 2.39 -19.04
C ALA A 59 -16.12 3.92 -19.24
N ASN A 60 -17.13 4.53 -18.64
CA ASN A 60 -17.33 5.97 -18.66
C ASN A 60 -16.54 6.70 -17.55
N GLY A 61 -15.74 5.98 -16.75
CA GLY A 61 -14.96 6.49 -15.64
C GLY A 61 -15.72 6.66 -14.32
N SER A 62 -17.00 6.28 -14.25
CA SER A 62 -17.74 6.34 -12.98
C SER A 62 -17.28 5.25 -12.01
N TYR A 63 -17.26 5.57 -10.72
CA TYR A 63 -16.90 4.64 -9.64
C TYR A 63 -17.62 5.02 -8.35
N THR A 64 -17.75 4.06 -7.44
CA THR A 64 -18.23 4.30 -6.07
C THR A 64 -17.04 4.71 -5.21
N ALA A 65 -17.10 5.94 -4.68
CA ALA A 65 -16.05 6.50 -3.81
C ALA A 65 -16.19 5.97 -2.36
N PRO A 66 -15.15 6.19 -1.49
CA PRO A 66 -15.18 5.76 -0.09
C PRO A 66 -16.36 6.29 0.74
N ASP A 67 -16.95 7.40 0.35
CA ASP A 67 -18.15 8.01 0.96
C ASP A 67 -19.48 7.50 0.36
N TYR A 68 -19.44 6.43 -0.44
CA TYR A 68 -20.55 5.84 -1.18
C TYR A 68 -21.16 6.74 -2.26
N SER A 69 -20.60 7.90 -2.54
CA SER A 69 -21.03 8.73 -3.65
C SER A 69 -20.53 8.18 -5.00
N THR A 70 -21.29 8.42 -6.07
CA THR A 70 -20.80 8.15 -7.42
C THR A 70 -19.91 9.30 -7.86
N GLN A 71 -18.68 8.99 -8.21
CA GLN A 71 -17.69 9.92 -8.70
C GLN A 71 -17.21 9.51 -10.10
N HIS A 72 -16.39 10.36 -10.72
CA HIS A 72 -15.84 10.09 -12.04
C HIS A 72 -14.33 10.39 -12.05
N MET A 73 -13.58 9.46 -12.61
CA MET A 73 -12.18 9.69 -12.93
C MET A 73 -12.03 10.65 -14.11
N ALA A 74 -10.91 11.33 -14.19
CA ALA A 74 -10.57 12.10 -15.38
C ALA A 74 -10.51 11.18 -16.61
N LYS A 75 -10.85 11.73 -17.79
CA LYS A 75 -10.89 10.95 -19.03
C LYS A 75 -9.57 10.19 -19.29
N GLY A 76 -9.71 8.90 -19.49
CA GLY A 76 -8.56 8.00 -19.74
C GLY A 76 -7.83 7.55 -18.48
N MET A 77 -8.38 7.82 -17.30
CA MET A 77 -7.88 7.33 -16.02
C MET A 77 -8.84 6.30 -15.43
N ASN A 78 -8.27 5.28 -14.79
CA ASN A 78 -9.02 4.23 -14.11
C ASN A 78 -8.92 4.39 -12.58
N TYR A 79 -9.93 3.92 -11.87
CA TYR A 79 -9.93 3.76 -10.43
C TYR A 79 -9.84 2.27 -10.07
N TYR A 80 -8.89 1.93 -9.20
CA TYR A 80 -8.67 0.57 -8.74
C TYR A 80 -9.00 0.41 -7.27
N THR A 81 -9.33 -0.80 -6.88
CA THR A 81 -9.65 -1.24 -5.52
C THR A 81 -8.97 -2.58 -5.22
N THR A 82 -9.18 -3.10 -4.01
CA THR A 82 -8.61 -4.36 -3.53
C THR A 82 -7.11 -4.25 -3.37
N PHE A 83 -6.72 -3.29 -2.53
CA PHE A 83 -5.33 -3.05 -2.17
C PHE A 83 -5.00 -3.73 -0.84
N SER A 84 -4.42 -4.92 -0.90
CA SER A 84 -3.88 -5.65 0.25
C SER A 84 -2.47 -5.16 0.57
N LEU A 85 -2.35 -3.90 1.03
CA LEU A 85 -1.08 -3.17 1.05
C LEU A 85 -0.05 -3.75 2.01
N TRP A 86 -0.47 -4.31 3.15
CA TRP A 86 0.44 -4.98 4.07
C TRP A 86 1.18 -6.16 3.43
N ASP A 87 0.55 -6.84 2.48
CA ASP A 87 1.16 -7.92 1.71
C ASP A 87 1.98 -7.39 0.54
N THR A 88 1.41 -6.51 -0.27
CA THR A 88 1.90 -6.18 -1.61
C THR A 88 3.02 -5.14 -1.63
N PHE A 89 3.17 -4.30 -0.58
CA PHE A 89 4.25 -3.32 -0.52
C PHE A 89 5.63 -3.97 -0.48
N ARG A 90 5.73 -5.21 0.02
CA ARG A 90 6.99 -5.93 0.25
C ARG A 90 7.73 -6.27 -1.04
N ALA A 91 7.01 -6.72 -2.08
CA ALA A 91 7.64 -7.13 -3.34
C ALA A 91 6.77 -6.85 -4.58
N GLU A 92 5.45 -6.97 -4.51
CA GLU A 92 4.55 -6.88 -5.66
C GLU A 92 4.51 -5.48 -6.27
N HIS A 93 4.27 -4.43 -5.47
CA HIS A 93 4.36 -3.05 -5.98
C HIS A 93 5.76 -2.66 -6.46
N PRO A 94 6.87 -3.00 -5.76
CA PRO A 94 8.21 -2.86 -6.33
C PRO A 94 8.40 -3.57 -7.68
N LEU A 95 7.85 -4.78 -7.86
CA LEU A 95 7.86 -5.49 -9.14
C LEU A 95 7.09 -4.71 -10.21
N TYR A 96 5.91 -4.17 -9.89
CA TYR A 96 5.12 -3.36 -10.83
C TYR A 96 5.88 -2.14 -11.34
N THR A 97 6.74 -1.52 -10.52
CA THR A 97 7.59 -0.42 -10.99
C THR A 97 8.56 -0.84 -12.09
N LEU A 98 8.86 -2.12 -12.21
CA LEU A 98 9.78 -2.68 -13.22
C LEU A 98 9.04 -3.15 -14.48
N ILE A 99 7.93 -3.86 -14.30
CA ILE A 99 7.26 -4.58 -15.39
C ILE A 99 6.01 -3.88 -15.94
N VAL A 100 5.29 -3.12 -15.08
CA VAL A 100 4.05 -2.40 -15.45
C VAL A 100 3.99 -0.99 -14.83
N PRO A 101 5.03 -0.14 -15.04
CA PRO A 101 5.12 1.17 -14.37
C PRO A 101 3.92 2.08 -14.67
N GLU A 102 3.33 1.94 -15.87
CA GLU A 102 2.12 2.66 -16.25
C GLU A 102 0.92 2.27 -15.39
N LYS A 103 0.75 0.98 -15.10
CA LYS A 103 -0.32 0.49 -14.21
C LYS A 103 -0.06 0.85 -12.76
N ASN A 104 1.19 0.71 -12.31
CA ASN A 104 1.55 1.11 -10.95
C ASN A 104 1.26 2.59 -10.69
N LYS A 105 1.45 3.46 -11.68
CA LYS A 105 1.05 4.87 -11.61
C LYS A 105 -0.47 5.04 -11.46
N GLU A 106 -1.29 4.26 -12.16
CA GLU A 106 -2.75 4.27 -12.01
C GLU A 106 -3.16 3.82 -10.60
N PHE A 107 -2.50 2.80 -10.04
CA PHE A 107 -2.72 2.34 -8.65
C PHE A 107 -2.41 3.44 -7.64
N VAL A 108 -1.25 4.08 -7.75
CA VAL A 108 -0.91 5.23 -6.88
C VAL A 108 -1.92 6.37 -7.02
N ASN A 109 -2.37 6.65 -8.24
CA ASN A 109 -3.39 7.68 -8.46
C ASN A 109 -4.73 7.31 -7.79
N SER A 110 -5.11 6.04 -7.77
CA SER A 110 -6.30 5.56 -7.04
C SER A 110 -6.14 5.76 -5.53
N MET A 111 -4.95 5.45 -4.96
CA MET A 111 -4.65 5.70 -3.55
C MET A 111 -4.71 7.20 -3.19
N LEU A 112 -4.19 8.08 -4.05
CA LEU A 112 -4.27 9.53 -3.86
C LEU A 112 -5.72 10.05 -4.00
N THR A 113 -6.50 9.46 -4.90
CA THR A 113 -7.93 9.78 -5.04
C THR A 113 -8.73 9.33 -3.82
N HIS A 114 -8.40 8.18 -3.25
CA HIS A 114 -8.94 7.72 -1.96
C HIS A 114 -8.63 8.73 -0.84
N TYR A 115 -7.37 9.20 -0.75
CA TYR A 115 -6.98 10.24 0.20
C TYR A 115 -7.80 11.51 0.06
N GLU A 116 -8.00 12.01 -1.16
CA GLU A 116 -8.79 13.22 -1.42
C GLU A 116 -10.24 13.11 -0.94
N ARG A 117 -10.80 11.91 -0.93
CA ARG A 117 -12.18 11.65 -0.54
C ARG A 117 -12.35 11.27 0.93
N TYR A 118 -11.39 10.56 1.48
CA TYR A 118 -11.49 9.98 2.82
C TYR A 118 -10.65 10.72 3.86
N GLY A 119 -9.64 11.48 3.43
CA GLY A 119 -8.76 12.28 4.29
C GLY A 119 -7.51 11.56 4.78
N TYR A 120 -7.29 10.31 4.38
CA TYR A 120 -6.05 9.54 4.55
C TYR A 120 -5.90 8.46 3.49
N LEU A 121 -4.66 8.00 3.30
CA LEU A 121 -4.33 6.94 2.34
C LEU A 121 -4.93 5.59 2.78
N PRO A 122 -5.25 4.69 1.83
CA PRO A 122 -5.84 3.41 2.17
C PRO A 122 -4.87 2.54 2.98
N ILE A 123 -5.41 1.76 3.92
CA ILE A 123 -4.72 0.69 4.65
C ILE A 123 -5.00 -0.64 3.99
N TRP A 124 -6.27 -0.97 3.82
CA TRP A 124 -6.73 -2.15 3.11
C TRP A 124 -8.06 -1.85 2.41
N ASP A 125 -7.96 -1.25 1.22
CA ASP A 125 -9.14 -0.91 0.41
C ASP A 125 -9.78 -2.17 -0.18
N LEU A 126 -11.09 -2.32 0.00
CA LEU A 126 -11.91 -3.37 -0.57
C LEU A 126 -13.20 -2.76 -1.14
N TYR A 127 -13.38 -2.90 -2.44
CA TYR A 127 -14.54 -2.34 -3.17
C TYR A 127 -14.72 -0.83 -2.97
N GLY A 128 -13.61 -0.08 -2.93
CA GLY A 128 -13.60 1.36 -2.72
C GLY A 128 -13.78 1.79 -1.26
N GLN A 129 -13.82 0.85 -0.31
CA GLN A 129 -13.96 1.10 1.13
C GLN A 129 -12.74 0.57 1.88
N ASP A 130 -12.22 1.35 2.83
CA ASP A 130 -11.18 0.85 3.72
C ASP A 130 -11.80 0.00 4.84
N ASN A 131 -11.30 -1.22 5.02
CA ASN A 131 -11.75 -2.10 6.08
C ASN A 131 -10.78 -2.15 7.27
N TYR A 132 -9.65 -1.44 7.19
CA TYR A 132 -8.60 -1.36 8.22
C TYR A 132 -8.06 -2.72 8.66
N CYS A 133 -8.17 -3.73 7.83
CA CYS A 133 -7.55 -5.02 8.08
C CYS A 133 -6.03 -4.86 7.99
N MET A 134 -5.32 -5.51 8.85
CA MET A 134 -3.87 -5.42 8.98
C MET A 134 -3.36 -4.08 9.54
N ILE A 135 -2.09 -4.03 9.83
CA ILE A 135 -1.38 -2.94 10.47
C ILE A 135 -0.55 -2.14 9.45
N GLY A 136 -0.07 -0.96 9.87
CA GLY A 136 0.75 -0.08 9.04
C GLY A 136 -0.05 0.80 8.08
N ASN A 137 0.67 1.72 7.43
CA ASN A 137 0.13 2.63 6.41
C ASN A 137 0.89 2.40 5.10
N HIS A 138 0.83 1.17 4.58
CA HIS A 138 1.74 0.72 3.52
C HIS A 138 1.43 1.24 2.11
N ALA A 139 0.39 2.07 1.94
CA ALA A 139 0.29 2.95 0.77
C ALA A 139 1.50 3.91 0.69
N ILE A 140 2.05 4.30 1.84
CA ILE A 140 3.20 5.23 1.93
C ILE A 140 4.43 4.67 1.22
N PRO A 141 4.98 3.49 1.56
CA PRO A 141 6.13 2.92 0.86
C PRO A 141 5.87 2.72 -0.63
N VAL A 142 4.67 2.33 -1.04
CA VAL A 142 4.30 2.17 -2.47
C VAL A 142 4.40 3.50 -3.20
N ILE A 143 3.81 4.56 -2.67
CA ILE A 143 3.82 5.90 -3.27
C ILE A 143 5.23 6.47 -3.29
N VAL A 144 5.96 6.35 -2.18
CA VAL A 144 7.32 6.91 -2.03
C VAL A 144 8.30 6.21 -2.98
N ASP A 145 8.28 4.88 -3.05
CA ASP A 145 9.12 4.12 -3.98
C ASP A 145 8.86 4.53 -5.44
N THR A 146 7.58 4.59 -5.82
CA THR A 146 7.16 5.00 -7.17
C THR A 146 7.60 6.44 -7.49
N TYR A 147 7.48 7.36 -6.52
CA TYR A 147 7.92 8.75 -6.67
C TYR A 147 9.43 8.86 -6.82
N LEU A 148 10.20 8.18 -5.96
CA LEU A 148 11.66 8.24 -5.99
C LEU A 148 12.24 7.64 -7.29
N LYS A 149 11.56 6.67 -7.88
CA LYS A 149 11.86 6.11 -9.22
C LYS A 149 11.47 7.04 -10.39
N GLY A 150 10.85 8.19 -10.10
CA GLY A 150 10.47 9.19 -11.12
C GLY A 150 9.28 8.79 -11.99
N GLN A 151 8.43 7.86 -11.51
CA GLN A 151 7.32 7.29 -12.28
C GLN A 151 5.99 8.04 -12.08
N LEU A 152 5.93 9.01 -11.15
CA LEU A 152 4.73 9.82 -10.90
C LEU A 152 4.73 11.16 -11.67
N LYS A 153 5.29 11.19 -12.86
CA LYS A 153 5.28 12.40 -13.72
C LYS A 153 3.84 12.87 -13.97
N GLY A 154 3.61 14.18 -13.81
CA GLY A 154 2.29 14.79 -13.99
C GLY A 154 1.41 14.78 -12.74
N ILE A 155 1.87 14.21 -11.62
CA ILE A 155 1.27 14.37 -10.29
C ILE A 155 2.14 15.38 -9.52
N GLU A 156 1.49 16.37 -8.93
CA GLU A 156 2.19 17.42 -8.19
C GLU A 156 2.84 16.86 -6.92
N ALA A 157 4.10 17.23 -6.68
CA ALA A 157 4.86 16.75 -5.53
C ALA A 157 4.22 17.13 -4.19
N GLU A 158 3.61 18.31 -4.11
CA GLU A 158 2.93 18.76 -2.88
C GLU A 158 1.65 17.97 -2.61
N LYS A 159 0.92 17.53 -3.64
CA LYS A 159 -0.22 16.60 -3.47
C LYS A 159 0.22 15.26 -2.88
N ILE A 160 1.32 14.71 -3.39
CA ILE A 160 1.90 13.46 -2.88
C ILE A 160 2.37 13.66 -1.43
N TRP A 161 3.06 14.77 -1.16
CA TRP A 161 3.53 15.09 0.18
C TRP A 161 2.39 15.23 1.18
N ASP A 162 1.36 15.98 0.83
CA ASP A 162 0.20 16.22 1.69
C ASP A 162 -0.49 14.90 2.07
N ALA A 163 -0.71 14.02 1.10
CA ALA A 163 -1.32 12.71 1.33
C ALA A 163 -0.47 11.84 2.27
N VAL A 164 0.84 11.74 2.02
CA VAL A 164 1.78 10.94 2.80
C VAL A 164 1.95 11.52 4.21
N TYR A 165 2.16 12.83 4.32
CA TYR A 165 2.38 13.50 5.61
C TYR A 165 1.13 13.45 6.50
N THR A 166 -0.04 13.74 5.95
CA THR A 166 -1.30 13.71 6.69
C THR A 166 -1.61 12.31 7.18
N SER A 167 -1.45 11.30 6.33
CA SER A 167 -1.67 9.89 6.70
C SER A 167 -0.65 9.35 7.71
N SER A 168 0.47 10.05 7.93
CA SER A 168 1.52 9.70 8.90
C SER A 168 1.47 10.51 10.20
N THR A 169 0.58 11.50 10.30
CA THR A 169 0.55 12.43 11.45
C THR A 169 -0.82 12.61 12.07
N ARG A 170 -1.88 12.39 11.28
CA ARG A 170 -3.26 12.49 11.75
C ARG A 170 -3.75 11.12 12.19
N SER A 171 -4.12 10.99 13.47
CA SER A 171 -4.69 9.74 13.98
C SER A 171 -6.02 9.39 13.29
N HIS A 172 -6.18 8.13 12.96
CA HIS A 172 -7.37 7.55 12.34
C HIS A 172 -7.54 6.09 12.78
N LEU A 173 -8.62 5.41 12.34
CA LEU A 173 -8.78 3.98 12.62
C LEU A 173 -7.57 3.21 12.08
N GLY A 174 -6.96 2.38 12.88
CA GLY A 174 -5.74 1.63 12.54
C GLY A 174 -4.41 2.33 12.84
N SER A 175 -4.41 3.64 13.11
CA SER A 175 -3.17 4.38 13.43
C SER A 175 -3.38 5.43 14.52
N ASN A 176 -2.78 5.22 15.68
CA ASN A 176 -2.83 6.15 16.83
C ASN A 176 -1.51 6.93 16.91
N PHE A 177 -1.39 7.99 16.11
CA PHE A 177 -0.17 8.79 16.06
C PHE A 177 0.07 9.63 17.31
N GLU A 178 -0.95 9.95 18.11
CA GLU A 178 -0.78 10.63 19.40
C GLU A 178 -0.03 9.73 20.38
N ALA A 179 -0.41 8.45 20.49
CA ALA A 179 0.30 7.48 21.30
C ALA A 179 1.72 7.23 20.76
N TRP A 180 1.87 7.10 19.43
CA TRP A 180 3.13 6.91 18.76
C TRP A 180 4.16 8.01 19.08
N GLU A 181 3.76 9.27 18.97
CA GLU A 181 4.63 10.41 19.30
C GLU A 181 4.92 10.51 20.80
N LYS A 182 3.91 10.24 21.64
CA LYS A 182 4.03 10.40 23.09
C LYS A 182 4.99 9.37 23.70
N TYR A 183 4.88 8.11 23.27
CA TYR A 183 5.62 7.02 23.92
C TYR A 183 6.88 6.60 23.17
N GLY A 184 6.97 6.90 21.87
CA GLY A 184 8.06 6.42 21.02
C GLY A 184 8.00 4.91 20.75
N TYR A 185 6.85 4.30 20.92
CA TYR A 185 6.44 2.95 20.58
C TYR A 185 4.92 2.86 20.74
N MET A 186 4.30 1.82 20.23
CA MET A 186 2.88 1.58 20.51
C MET A 186 2.76 0.77 21.81
N PRO A 187 2.14 1.31 22.89
CA PRO A 187 1.95 0.55 24.12
C PRO A 187 0.86 -0.53 23.97
N GLU A 188 1.08 -1.71 24.56
CA GLU A 188 0.16 -2.86 24.48
C GLU A 188 -1.19 -2.59 25.14
N ASP A 189 -1.22 -1.76 26.19
CA ASP A 189 -2.45 -1.33 26.88
C ASP A 189 -3.19 -0.20 26.15
N VAL A 190 -2.66 0.29 25.04
CA VAL A 190 -3.30 1.27 24.13
C VAL A 190 -3.77 0.59 22.85
N GLN A 191 -2.95 -0.29 22.26
CA GLN A 191 -3.28 -1.03 21.06
C GLN A 191 -2.60 -2.40 21.09
N THR A 192 -3.39 -3.46 20.90
CA THR A 192 -2.89 -4.83 20.77
C THR A 192 -1.99 -4.98 19.53
N GLN A 193 -1.22 -6.05 19.47
CA GLN A 193 -0.20 -6.28 18.43
C GLN A 193 0.87 -5.17 18.39
N SER A 194 1.15 -4.59 19.54
CA SER A 194 1.95 -3.37 19.70
C SER A 194 3.35 -3.48 19.11
N VAL A 195 3.98 -4.65 19.19
CA VAL A 195 5.31 -4.91 18.60
C VAL A 195 5.22 -4.80 17.07
N SER A 196 4.30 -5.52 16.45
CA SER A 196 4.12 -5.50 15.01
C SER A 196 3.78 -4.11 14.50
N VAL A 197 2.83 -3.43 15.16
CA VAL A 197 2.44 -2.04 14.84
C VAL A 197 3.65 -1.11 14.93
N THR A 198 4.48 -1.25 15.97
CA THR A 198 5.68 -0.42 16.13
C THR A 198 6.70 -0.64 15.03
N LEU A 199 6.95 -1.89 14.64
CA LEU A 199 7.92 -2.24 13.59
C LEU A 199 7.48 -1.73 12.22
N GLU A 200 6.23 -1.97 11.84
CA GLU A 200 5.68 -1.56 10.55
C GLU A 200 5.59 -0.01 10.46
N GLN A 201 5.12 0.65 11.51
CA GLN A 201 5.04 2.10 11.55
C GLN A 201 6.43 2.78 11.47
N ALA A 202 7.45 2.19 12.09
CA ALA A 202 8.82 2.68 12.00
C ALA A 202 9.36 2.60 10.57
N PHE A 203 8.99 1.57 9.81
CA PHE A 203 9.35 1.44 8.40
C PHE A 203 8.63 2.48 7.53
N ASP A 204 7.32 2.65 7.73
CA ASP A 204 6.56 3.69 7.01
C ASP A 204 7.14 5.09 7.26
N ASP A 205 7.49 5.41 8.51
CA ASP A 205 8.12 6.67 8.88
C ASP A 205 9.49 6.88 8.20
N TRP A 206 10.27 5.82 8.03
CA TRP A 206 11.50 5.90 7.25
C TRP A 206 11.21 6.27 5.79
N CYS A 207 10.17 5.69 5.19
CA CYS A 207 9.76 6.04 3.82
C CYS A 207 9.34 7.52 3.72
N VAL A 208 8.55 8.02 4.69
CA VAL A 208 8.19 9.45 4.75
C VAL A 208 9.44 10.33 4.82
N ALA A 209 10.43 9.95 5.64
CA ALA A 209 11.69 10.68 5.72
C ALA A 209 12.42 10.74 4.38
N GLN A 210 12.45 9.64 3.60
CA GLN A 210 13.09 9.65 2.27
C GLN A 210 12.37 10.61 1.31
N LEU A 211 11.04 10.66 1.35
CA LEU A 211 10.26 11.62 0.56
C LEU A 211 10.55 13.07 1.02
N ALA A 212 10.54 13.32 2.33
CA ALA A 212 10.86 14.63 2.90
C ALA A 212 12.25 15.11 2.45
N LYS A 213 13.26 14.24 2.51
CA LYS A 213 14.62 14.52 2.02
C LYS A 213 14.62 14.90 0.55
N LYS A 214 13.91 14.12 -0.29
CA LYS A 214 13.80 14.39 -1.73
C LYS A 214 13.17 15.74 -2.04
N LEU A 215 12.22 16.17 -1.20
CA LEU A 215 11.50 17.45 -1.35
C LEU A 215 12.14 18.63 -0.61
N GLY A 216 13.29 18.43 0.06
CA GLY A 216 13.99 19.48 0.81
C GLY A 216 13.30 19.92 2.10
N LYS A 217 12.40 19.10 2.66
CA LYS A 217 11.63 19.37 3.88
C LYS A 217 12.40 18.87 5.13
N GLN A 218 13.44 19.61 5.52
CA GLN A 218 14.42 19.17 6.52
C GLN A 218 13.82 18.84 7.89
N GLU A 219 12.94 19.68 8.43
CA GLU A 219 12.31 19.42 9.74
C GLU A 219 11.49 18.10 9.74
N ALA A 220 10.75 17.84 8.67
CA ALA A 220 10.02 16.61 8.51
C ALA A 220 10.97 15.42 8.38
N TYR A 221 12.05 15.55 7.61
CA TYR A 221 13.09 14.52 7.51
C TYR A 221 13.61 14.13 8.90
N ASP A 222 14.04 15.10 9.69
CA ASP A 222 14.61 14.87 11.02
C ASP A 222 13.59 14.22 11.97
N ARG A 223 12.33 14.71 11.95
CA ARG A 223 11.23 14.14 12.74
C ARG A 223 10.98 12.67 12.39
N PHE A 224 10.81 12.37 11.12
CA PHE A 224 10.48 11.02 10.68
C PHE A 224 11.68 10.05 10.77
N MET A 225 12.90 10.51 10.58
CA MET A 225 14.10 9.72 10.88
C MET A 225 14.22 9.37 12.36
N LYS A 226 13.85 10.28 13.28
CA LYS A 226 13.75 9.95 14.70
C LYS A 226 12.67 8.89 14.96
N ARG A 227 11.47 9.10 14.43
CA ARG A 227 10.35 8.17 14.58
C ARG A 227 10.65 6.79 14.00
N SER A 228 11.33 6.71 12.86
CA SER A 228 11.75 5.45 12.25
C SER A 228 12.70 4.61 13.14
N SER A 229 13.26 5.19 14.18
CA SER A 229 14.11 4.48 15.15
C SER A 229 13.34 3.98 16.39
N TYR A 230 12.06 4.27 16.51
CA TYR A 230 11.26 3.94 17.70
C TYR A 230 11.12 2.42 17.95
N TYR A 231 11.21 1.58 16.91
CA TYR A 231 11.25 0.14 17.08
C TYR A 231 12.30 -0.34 18.08
N ARG A 232 13.41 0.39 18.24
CA ARG A 232 14.50 0.07 19.18
C ARG A 232 14.02 0.10 20.63
N ASN A 233 12.98 0.86 20.95
CA ASN A 233 12.43 0.97 22.29
C ASN A 233 11.73 -0.32 22.75
N LEU A 234 11.36 -1.21 21.81
CA LEU A 234 10.79 -2.51 22.10
C LEU A 234 11.79 -3.67 22.03
N PHE A 235 13.06 -3.41 21.66
CA PHE A 235 14.09 -4.44 21.74
C PHE A 235 14.52 -4.65 23.19
N ASN A 236 14.30 -5.86 23.72
CA ASN A 236 14.71 -6.21 25.08
C ASN A 236 16.06 -6.91 25.06
N PRO A 237 17.15 -6.23 25.47
CA PRO A 237 18.50 -6.83 25.45
C PRO A 237 18.68 -7.98 26.44
N ALA A 238 17.79 -8.13 27.43
CA ALA A 238 17.88 -9.22 28.41
C ALA A 238 17.49 -10.58 27.82
N ASN A 239 16.63 -10.61 26.81
CA ASN A 239 16.20 -11.84 26.15
C ASN A 239 16.51 -11.87 24.64
N GLY A 240 16.96 -10.76 24.05
CA GLY A 240 17.33 -10.67 22.64
C GLY A 240 16.15 -10.59 21.65
N PHE A 241 14.93 -10.34 22.13
CA PHE A 241 13.73 -10.26 21.30
C PHE A 241 13.09 -8.87 21.34
N PHE A 242 12.23 -8.59 20.36
CA PHE A 242 11.25 -7.53 20.47
C PHE A 242 10.13 -7.98 21.39
N GLN A 243 9.83 -7.17 22.39
CA GLN A 243 8.84 -7.48 23.43
C GLN A 243 7.94 -6.26 23.64
N GLY A 244 6.64 -6.49 23.82
CA GLY A 244 5.67 -5.44 24.10
C GLY A 244 5.95 -4.71 25.41
N LYS A 245 5.64 -3.42 25.44
CA LYS A 245 5.65 -2.58 26.65
C LYS A 245 4.29 -1.94 26.86
N LYS A 246 3.96 -1.71 28.12
CA LYS A 246 2.82 -0.90 28.54
C LYS A 246 3.16 0.59 28.49
N SER A 247 2.14 1.43 28.61
CA SER A 247 2.29 2.90 28.66
C SER A 247 3.10 3.41 29.87
N ASP A 248 3.24 2.60 30.93
CA ASP A 248 4.13 2.86 32.08
C ASP A 248 5.60 2.46 31.84
N GLY A 249 5.93 1.95 30.66
CA GLY A 249 7.26 1.54 30.24
C GLY A 249 7.68 0.14 30.70
N LYS A 250 6.82 -0.59 31.42
CA LYS A 250 7.11 -1.96 31.84
C LYS A 250 6.93 -2.95 30.69
N TRP A 251 7.82 -3.93 30.65
CA TRP A 251 7.70 -5.05 29.72
C TRP A 251 6.43 -5.86 29.98
N LEU A 252 5.83 -6.35 28.90
CA LEU A 252 4.69 -7.27 29.00
C LEU A 252 5.17 -8.64 29.47
N GLU A 253 4.64 -9.10 30.60
CA GLU A 253 4.99 -10.40 31.20
C GLU A 253 3.72 -11.24 31.45
N PRO A 254 3.80 -12.58 31.36
CA PRO A 254 4.97 -13.37 31.00
C PRO A 254 5.29 -13.26 29.50
N PHE A 255 6.59 -13.28 29.14
CA PHE A 255 7.04 -13.26 27.74
C PHE A 255 7.25 -14.69 27.22
N ASP A 256 6.62 -14.99 26.08
CA ASP A 256 6.81 -16.22 25.33
C ASP A 256 7.01 -15.88 23.85
N PRO A 257 8.23 -16.08 23.28
CA PRO A 257 8.50 -15.71 21.89
C PRO A 257 7.75 -16.57 20.85
N LEU A 258 7.14 -17.67 21.28
CA LEU A 258 6.38 -18.57 20.39
C LEU A 258 4.87 -18.35 20.48
N LYS A 259 4.43 -17.47 21.35
CA LYS A 259 3.00 -17.17 21.53
C LYS A 259 2.59 -15.99 20.64
N TYR A 260 1.51 -16.19 19.89
CA TYR A 260 0.84 -15.10 19.19
C TYR A 260 0.14 -14.17 20.20
N GLY A 261 0.26 -12.87 20.00
CA GLY A 261 -0.45 -11.86 20.82
C GLY A 261 0.35 -10.59 20.98
#